data_4ad7b009aa7e77b7c528120ec3e84c66
#
_entry.id   4ad7b009aa7e77b7c528120ec3e84c66
#
_cell.length_a   1.000
_cell.length_b   1.000
_cell.length_c   1.000
_cell.angle_alpha   90.00
_cell.angle_beta   90.00
_cell.angle_gamma   90.00
#
_symmetry.space_group_name_H-M   'P 1'
#
loop_
_entity.id
_entity.type
_entity.pdbx_description
1 polymer ?
#
loop_
_entity_poly.entity_id
_entity_poly.type
_entity_poly.pdbx_seq_one_letter_code
_entity_poly.pdbx_strand_id
1 'polypeptide(L)'
;MQPAKKLTIFKSCIAALALLPLTSTAADQAWKNKQFREWTEDDAKEVMTNSPWAKAVVATPVTPDAQTRQPGNHRRRRAIGGLGSGRGDSAGGGRPTQEVGGRKASPDQPATLTLRWESALPMREAEIKARDIGAPDVAGDYYAIAVFGVPRGMLPDDSRQRQDELKKLSVLKRQGKKDLRPTRVDILLRESGPLILYLFSKSAEFTWRDHGITFEAQISRLKFSQAFSTDDMTFHGKLEL
;
A
#
# COMPACT_ATOMS: atom_id res chain seq x y z
N MET A 1 -18.69 54.55 -61.96
CA MET A 1 -17.34 54.45 -61.43
C MET A 1 -17.47 54.28 -59.89
N GLN A 2 -17.34 53.08 -59.40
CA GLN A 2 -17.24 52.82 -57.97
C GLN A 2 -16.01 51.98 -57.69
N PRO A 3 -15.18 52.27 -56.68
CA PRO A 3 -13.97 51.52 -56.36
C PRO A 3 -14.30 50.31 -55.48
N ALA A 4 -13.65 49.20 -55.81
CA ALA A 4 -13.74 47.93 -55.13
C ALA A 4 -13.16 48.00 -53.72
N LYS A 5 -13.92 47.51 -52.71
CA LYS A 5 -13.47 47.28 -51.34
C LYS A 5 -12.69 45.99 -51.26
N LYS A 6 -11.40 46.07 -50.90
CA LYS A 6 -10.56 44.92 -50.63
C LYS A 6 -10.95 44.30 -49.29
N LEU A 7 -11.45 43.09 -49.27
CA LEU A 7 -11.77 42.30 -48.12
C LEU A 7 -10.49 41.56 -47.65
N THR A 8 -9.90 41.98 -46.54
CA THR A 8 -8.76 41.35 -45.94
C THR A 8 -9.24 40.17 -45.09
N ILE A 9 -8.94 38.95 -45.55
CA ILE A 9 -9.25 37.72 -44.83
C ILE A 9 -8.16 37.47 -43.82
N PHE A 10 -8.47 37.67 -42.53
CA PHE A 10 -7.64 37.22 -41.43
C PHE A 10 -7.75 35.69 -41.30
N LYS A 11 -6.68 34.98 -41.65
CA LYS A 11 -6.55 33.55 -41.41
C LYS A 11 -6.16 33.37 -39.94
N SER A 12 -7.16 33.06 -39.09
CA SER A 12 -6.99 32.67 -37.73
C SER A 12 -6.53 31.19 -37.71
N CYS A 13 -5.25 30.95 -37.49
CA CYS A 13 -4.72 29.60 -37.21
C CYS A 13 -5.11 29.20 -35.80
N ILE A 14 -6.21 28.44 -35.65
CA ILE A 14 -6.54 27.74 -34.42
C ILE A 14 -5.65 26.47 -34.38
N ALA A 15 -4.61 26.51 -33.61
CA ALA A 15 -3.81 25.32 -33.26
C ALA A 15 -4.66 24.45 -32.33
N ALA A 16 -5.32 23.44 -32.90
CA ALA A 16 -5.98 22.40 -32.14
C ALA A 16 -4.92 21.52 -31.48
N LEU A 17 -4.67 21.78 -30.20
CA LEU A 17 -3.86 20.91 -29.33
C LEU A 17 -4.66 19.63 -29.11
N ALA A 18 -4.38 18.59 -29.91
CA ALA A 18 -4.95 17.26 -29.73
C ALA A 18 -4.42 16.65 -28.45
N LEU A 19 -5.21 16.72 -27.38
CA LEU A 19 -5.03 15.88 -26.18
C LEU A 19 -5.30 14.44 -26.61
N LEU A 20 -4.25 13.71 -26.96
CA LEU A 20 -4.30 12.26 -27.09
C LEU A 20 -4.60 11.69 -25.70
N PRO A 21 -5.70 10.95 -25.49
CA PRO A 21 -5.88 10.19 -24.28
C PRO A 21 -4.75 9.17 -24.25
N LEU A 22 -3.89 9.22 -23.22
CA LEU A 22 -3.03 8.11 -22.83
C LEU A 22 -3.96 6.97 -22.42
N THR A 23 -4.46 6.21 -23.39
CA THR A 23 -5.01 4.89 -23.13
C THR A 23 -3.83 4.06 -22.67
N SER A 24 -3.70 3.91 -21.34
CA SER A 24 -2.92 2.85 -20.76
C SER A 24 -3.55 1.53 -21.24
N THR A 25 -3.14 1.07 -22.42
CA THR A 25 -3.36 -0.31 -22.80
C THR A 25 -2.68 -1.12 -21.71
N ALA A 26 -3.49 -1.81 -20.90
CA ALA A 26 -2.99 -2.90 -20.08
C ALA A 26 -2.24 -3.80 -21.07
N ALA A 27 -0.90 -3.71 -21.05
CA ALA A 27 -0.05 -4.58 -21.84
C ALA A 27 -0.53 -5.99 -21.52
N ASP A 28 -0.96 -6.71 -22.53
CA ASP A 28 -1.48 -8.06 -22.37
C ASP A 28 -0.40 -8.85 -21.64
N GLN A 29 -0.66 -9.18 -20.39
CA GLN A 29 0.35 -9.74 -19.50
C GLN A 29 0.74 -11.11 -20.08
N ALA A 30 1.90 -11.15 -20.70
CA ALA A 30 2.35 -12.28 -21.52
C ALA A 30 2.31 -13.63 -20.75
N TRP A 31 2.48 -13.58 -19.42
CA TRP A 31 2.43 -14.75 -18.54
C TRP A 31 1.03 -15.39 -18.45
N LYS A 32 -0.05 -14.65 -18.70
CA LYS A 32 -1.43 -15.17 -18.61
C LYS A 32 -1.72 -16.33 -19.58
N ASN A 33 -1.10 -16.29 -20.75
CA ASN A 33 -1.28 -17.27 -21.81
C ASN A 33 -0.25 -18.41 -21.77
N LYS A 34 0.70 -18.37 -20.83
CA LYS A 34 1.77 -19.36 -20.68
C LYS A 34 1.45 -20.35 -19.58
N GLN A 35 1.92 -21.60 -19.75
CA GLN A 35 1.99 -22.55 -18.66
C GLN A 35 3.09 -22.11 -17.66
N PHE A 36 2.98 -22.47 -16.38
CA PHE A 36 4.00 -22.12 -15.37
C PHE A 36 5.42 -22.52 -15.75
N ARG A 37 5.58 -23.65 -16.44
CA ARG A 37 6.90 -24.14 -16.91
C ARG A 37 7.55 -23.19 -17.92
N GLU A 38 6.74 -22.47 -18.69
CA GLU A 38 7.16 -21.53 -19.73
C GLU A 38 7.43 -20.12 -19.20
N TRP A 39 7.09 -19.88 -17.95
CA TRP A 39 7.35 -18.58 -17.33
C TRP A 39 8.85 -18.31 -17.26
N THR A 40 9.24 -17.12 -17.63
CA THR A 40 10.56 -16.58 -17.37
C THR A 40 10.64 -16.04 -15.95
N GLU A 41 11.84 -15.70 -15.49
CA GLU A 41 12.01 -15.01 -14.21
C GLU A 41 11.33 -13.62 -14.22
N ASP A 42 11.30 -12.94 -15.36
CA ASP A 42 10.65 -11.65 -15.53
C ASP A 42 9.12 -11.78 -15.50
N ASP A 43 8.54 -12.81 -16.14
CA ASP A 43 7.12 -13.14 -16.01
C ASP A 43 6.75 -13.33 -14.52
N ALA A 44 7.56 -14.06 -13.78
CA ALA A 44 7.34 -14.31 -12.35
C ALA A 44 7.42 -13.04 -11.52
N LYS A 45 8.41 -12.17 -11.78
CA LYS A 45 8.52 -10.86 -11.12
C LYS A 45 7.32 -9.97 -11.42
N GLU A 46 6.82 -10.00 -12.66
CA GLU A 46 5.62 -9.26 -13.03
C GLU A 46 4.40 -9.75 -12.26
N VAL A 47 4.19 -11.06 -12.15
CA VAL A 47 3.09 -11.64 -11.34
C VAL A 47 3.17 -11.18 -9.90
N MET A 48 4.36 -11.15 -9.29
CA MET A 48 4.57 -10.77 -7.89
C MET A 48 4.45 -9.26 -7.63
N THR A 49 4.48 -8.41 -8.66
CA THR A 49 4.49 -6.94 -8.50
C THR A 49 3.31 -6.24 -9.15
N ASN A 50 2.83 -6.74 -10.29
CA ASN A 50 1.80 -6.10 -11.11
C ASN A 50 0.86 -7.15 -11.74
N SER A 51 0.05 -7.78 -10.91
CA SER A 51 -0.92 -8.79 -11.33
C SER A 51 -2.26 -8.59 -10.60
N PRO A 52 -3.31 -9.33 -10.96
CA PRO A 52 -4.54 -9.36 -10.18
C PRO A 52 -4.33 -9.71 -8.70
N TRP A 53 -3.33 -10.54 -8.40
CA TRP A 53 -2.98 -11.00 -7.05
C TRP A 53 -1.98 -10.11 -6.31
N ALA A 54 -1.29 -9.20 -7.02
CA ALA A 54 -0.30 -8.30 -6.44
C ALA A 54 -0.66 -6.84 -6.73
N LYS A 55 -0.82 -6.02 -5.70
CA LYS A 55 -1.22 -4.62 -5.82
C LYS A 55 -0.35 -3.73 -4.94
N ALA A 56 0.12 -2.63 -5.52
CA ALA A 56 0.69 -1.54 -4.74
C ALA A 56 -0.44 -0.67 -4.18
N VAL A 57 -0.36 -0.30 -2.91
CA VAL A 57 -1.32 0.57 -2.24
C VAL A 57 -0.60 1.65 -1.43
N VAL A 58 -1.15 2.86 -1.44
CA VAL A 58 -0.66 3.94 -0.58
C VAL A 58 -1.40 3.88 0.75
N ALA A 59 -0.65 3.59 1.80
CA ALA A 59 -1.15 3.66 3.17
C ALA A 59 -0.99 5.08 3.72
N THR A 60 -2.06 5.63 4.26
CA THR A 60 -2.10 6.99 4.79
C THR A 60 -2.07 6.99 6.32
N PRO A 61 -1.36 7.94 6.94
CA PRO A 61 -1.38 8.08 8.40
C PRO A 61 -2.78 8.42 8.91
N VAL A 62 -3.21 7.72 9.95
CA VAL A 62 -4.40 8.10 10.71
C VAL A 62 -3.99 9.15 11.73
N THR A 63 -4.48 10.37 11.56
CA THR A 63 -4.37 11.42 12.58
C THR A 63 -5.30 11.04 13.74
N PRO A 64 -4.81 10.99 14.99
CA PRO A 64 -5.71 10.88 16.13
C PRO A 64 -6.69 12.04 16.08
N ASP A 65 -7.99 11.76 16.05
CA ASP A 65 -9.02 12.79 16.02
C ASP A 65 -8.78 13.82 17.11
N ALA A 66 -8.75 15.10 16.72
CA ALA A 66 -8.62 16.25 17.61
C ALA A 66 -9.85 16.41 18.57
N GLN A 67 -10.75 15.45 18.59
CA GLN A 67 -12.03 15.51 19.31
C GLN A 67 -11.96 15.17 20.80
N THR A 68 -10.79 14.83 21.35
CA THR A 68 -10.68 14.60 22.82
C THR A 68 -9.93 15.71 23.55
N ARG A 69 -9.67 16.84 22.91
CA ARG A 69 -9.21 18.01 23.64
C ARG A 69 -10.42 18.78 24.20
N GLN A 70 -10.98 18.26 25.30
CA GLN A 70 -11.78 19.13 26.17
C GLN A 70 -10.91 20.35 26.51
N PRO A 71 -11.46 21.59 26.40
CA PRO A 71 -10.75 22.77 26.83
C PRO A 71 -10.61 22.74 28.36
N GLY A 72 -9.50 22.16 28.79
CA GLY A 72 -9.10 22.15 30.19
C GLY A 72 -8.92 23.57 30.68
N ASN A 73 -9.74 23.94 31.61
CA ASN A 73 -9.84 25.19 32.36
C ASN A 73 -8.45 25.54 32.93
N HIS A 74 -7.64 26.30 32.16
CA HIS A 74 -6.37 26.82 32.64
C HIS A 74 -6.62 27.94 33.64
N ARG A 75 -6.80 27.56 34.90
CA ARG A 75 -6.64 28.47 36.02
C ARG A 75 -5.27 29.14 35.92
N ARG A 76 -5.29 30.42 35.62
CA ARG A 76 -4.16 31.34 35.67
C ARG A 76 -3.46 31.21 37.03
N ARG A 77 -2.33 30.52 37.09
CA ARG A 77 -1.36 30.72 38.16
C ARG A 77 -0.42 31.83 37.73
N ARG A 78 -0.60 32.99 38.34
CA ARG A 78 0.39 34.08 38.35
C ARG A 78 1.66 33.52 38.99
N ALA A 79 2.74 33.47 38.24
CA ALA A 79 4.08 33.30 38.79
C ALA A 79 4.77 34.66 38.83
N ILE A 80 5.11 35.02 40.03
CA ILE A 80 5.89 36.19 40.47
C ILE A 80 7.35 35.93 40.14
N GLY A 81 8.02 36.92 39.62
CA GLY A 81 9.38 37.30 39.45
C GLY A 81 10.54 36.37 39.83
N GLY A 82 11.56 36.44 39.00
CA GLY A 82 12.90 35.94 39.26
C GLY A 82 13.86 36.52 38.22
N LEU A 83 14.48 37.64 38.56
CA LEU A 83 15.62 38.20 37.85
C LEU A 83 16.84 37.26 38.03
N GLY A 84 17.49 36.91 36.94
CA GLY A 84 18.77 36.20 36.99
C GLY A 84 19.57 36.44 35.70
N SER A 85 20.48 37.39 35.77
CA SER A 85 21.49 37.71 34.75
C SER A 85 22.52 36.58 34.69
N GLY A 86 22.89 36.14 33.47
CA GLY A 86 24.01 35.27 33.22
C GLY A 86 24.52 35.41 31.78
N ARG A 87 25.47 36.31 31.59
CA ARG A 87 26.31 36.38 30.40
C ARG A 87 27.17 35.13 30.30
N GLY A 88 27.31 34.57 29.11
CA GLY A 88 28.26 33.53 28.78
C GLY A 88 28.44 33.40 27.28
N ASP A 89 29.33 34.21 26.70
CA ASP A 89 29.87 34.07 25.36
C ASP A 89 30.63 32.73 25.27
N SER A 90 30.36 31.93 24.25
CA SER A 90 31.33 30.98 23.73
C SER A 90 31.05 30.70 22.24
N ALA A 91 31.83 31.32 21.40
CA ALA A 91 32.01 31.02 19.98
C ALA A 91 32.65 29.62 19.86
N GLY A 92 31.93 28.68 19.19
CA GLY A 92 32.45 27.38 18.81
C GLY A 92 31.95 27.03 17.41
N GLY A 93 32.79 27.31 16.41
CA GLY A 93 32.54 26.93 15.02
C GLY A 93 32.61 25.42 14.84
N GLY A 94 31.46 24.79 14.62
CA GLY A 94 31.34 23.40 14.21
C GLY A 94 30.93 23.32 12.75
N ARG A 95 31.81 22.77 11.91
CA ARG A 95 31.54 22.42 10.52
C ARG A 95 30.33 21.49 10.45
N PRO A 96 29.41 21.67 9.51
CA PRO A 96 28.34 20.67 9.27
C PRO A 96 28.98 19.47 8.54
N THR A 97 29.24 18.41 9.26
CA THR A 97 29.39 17.08 8.66
C THR A 97 28.05 16.68 8.07
N GLN A 98 27.98 16.61 6.74
CA GLN A 98 26.88 15.97 6.05
C GLN A 98 26.90 14.47 6.41
N GLU A 99 26.17 14.10 7.44
CA GLU A 99 25.74 12.71 7.63
C GLU A 99 24.75 12.38 6.50
N VAL A 100 25.19 11.53 5.57
CA VAL A 100 24.34 10.77 4.68
C VAL A 100 23.64 9.71 5.53
N GLY A 101 22.79 10.19 6.44
CA GLY A 101 21.95 9.36 7.26
C GLY A 101 20.72 8.98 6.44
N GLY A 102 20.52 7.67 6.20
CA GLY A 102 19.27 7.16 5.64
C GLY A 102 18.09 7.79 6.38
N ARG A 103 17.21 8.46 5.64
CA ARG A 103 16.01 9.09 6.20
C ARG A 103 15.20 8.02 6.94
N LYS A 104 15.20 8.05 8.26
CA LYS A 104 14.23 7.30 9.05
C LYS A 104 12.86 7.76 8.57
N ALA A 105 12.07 6.84 8.02
CA ALA A 105 10.71 7.15 7.60
C ALA A 105 9.98 7.77 8.80
N SER A 106 9.49 9.00 8.60
CA SER A 106 8.70 9.66 9.64
C SER A 106 7.38 8.92 9.79
N PRO A 107 6.91 8.60 11.01
CA PRO A 107 5.71 7.82 11.23
C PRO A 107 4.43 8.51 10.68
N ASP A 108 4.52 9.76 10.31
CA ASP A 108 3.42 10.57 9.79
C ASP A 108 3.46 10.77 8.26
N GLN A 109 4.29 10.00 7.55
CA GLN A 109 4.35 10.04 6.09
C GLN A 109 3.57 8.85 5.48
N PRO A 110 2.89 9.06 4.33
CA PRO A 110 2.33 7.96 3.55
C PRO A 110 3.41 6.96 3.17
N ALA A 111 3.07 5.68 3.18
CA ALA A 111 3.96 4.60 2.77
C ALA A 111 3.35 3.82 1.62
N THR A 112 4.16 3.44 0.63
CA THR A 112 3.73 2.50 -0.41
C THR A 112 3.95 1.09 0.09
N LEU A 113 2.87 0.33 0.19
CA LEU A 113 2.85 -1.08 0.56
C LEU A 113 2.56 -1.93 -0.67
N THR A 114 3.03 -3.17 -0.68
CA THR A 114 2.65 -4.17 -1.68
C THR A 114 1.83 -5.25 -1.00
N LEU A 115 0.63 -5.46 -1.50
CA LEU A 115 -0.25 -6.53 -1.07
C LEU A 115 -0.13 -7.68 -2.07
N ARG A 116 0.07 -8.91 -1.57
CA ARG A 116 0.07 -10.12 -2.38
C ARG A 116 -0.93 -11.13 -1.83
N TRP A 117 -1.69 -11.73 -2.73
CA TRP A 117 -2.59 -12.84 -2.38
C TRP A 117 -1.81 -14.16 -2.44
N GLU A 118 -1.11 -14.48 -1.35
CA GLU A 118 -0.09 -15.53 -1.26
C GLU A 118 -0.65 -16.97 -1.40
N SER A 119 -1.93 -17.16 -1.09
CA SER A 119 -2.58 -18.47 -1.25
C SER A 119 -2.91 -18.81 -2.71
N ALA A 120 -2.88 -17.82 -3.62
CA ALA A 120 -3.18 -18.04 -5.03
C ALA A 120 -2.08 -18.85 -5.73
N LEU A 121 -2.48 -19.84 -6.50
CA LEU A 121 -1.53 -20.70 -7.22
C LEU A 121 -0.56 -19.91 -8.11
N PRO A 122 -0.99 -18.91 -8.93
CA PRO A 122 -0.06 -18.14 -9.73
C PRO A 122 1.01 -17.39 -8.92
N MET A 123 0.66 -16.91 -7.72
CA MET A 123 1.60 -16.24 -6.83
C MET A 123 2.67 -17.21 -6.34
N ARG A 124 2.27 -18.39 -5.87
CA ARG A 124 3.19 -19.42 -5.37
C ARG A 124 4.14 -19.94 -6.45
N GLU A 125 3.61 -20.15 -7.66
CA GLU A 125 4.43 -20.58 -8.81
C GLU A 125 5.44 -19.48 -9.21
N ALA A 126 5.02 -18.21 -9.15
CA ALA A 126 5.90 -17.08 -9.41
C ALA A 126 7.03 -16.98 -8.37
N GLU A 127 6.73 -17.17 -7.11
CA GLU A 127 7.73 -17.17 -6.03
C GLU A 127 8.78 -18.25 -6.21
N ILE A 128 8.34 -19.48 -6.55
CA ILE A 128 9.25 -20.60 -6.84
C ILE A 128 10.12 -20.26 -8.05
N LYS A 129 9.53 -19.73 -9.13
CA LYS A 129 10.24 -19.41 -10.36
C LYS A 129 11.25 -18.28 -10.17
N ALA A 130 10.88 -17.25 -9.41
CA ALA A 130 11.76 -16.13 -9.08
C ALA A 130 12.77 -16.46 -7.98
N ARG A 131 12.68 -17.63 -7.35
CA ARG A 131 13.49 -18.01 -6.17
C ARG A 131 13.37 -16.98 -5.04
N ASP A 132 12.14 -16.52 -4.80
CA ASP A 132 11.87 -15.52 -3.75
C ASP A 132 12.02 -16.18 -2.36
N ILE A 133 13.22 -16.07 -1.79
CA ILE A 133 13.51 -16.53 -0.42
C ILE A 133 12.70 -15.76 0.63
N GLY A 134 12.07 -14.67 0.20
CA GLY A 134 11.19 -13.82 1.00
C GLY A 134 9.74 -14.29 1.02
N ALA A 135 9.36 -15.31 0.27
CA ALA A 135 7.99 -15.84 0.25
C ALA A 135 7.61 -16.43 1.63
N PRO A 136 6.41 -16.15 2.14
CA PRO A 136 5.93 -16.79 3.35
C PRO A 136 5.48 -18.23 3.06
N ASP A 137 5.66 -19.14 4.03
CA ASP A 137 5.04 -20.45 3.94
C ASP A 137 3.55 -20.34 4.33
N VAL A 138 2.67 -20.71 3.41
CA VAL A 138 1.21 -20.62 3.58
C VAL A 138 0.60 -22.02 3.59
N ALA A 139 0.01 -22.39 4.73
CA ALA A 139 -0.77 -23.61 4.84
C ALA A 139 -2.02 -23.58 3.96
N GLY A 140 -2.37 -24.72 3.33
CA GLY A 140 -3.41 -24.84 2.30
C GLY A 140 -4.83 -24.47 2.75
N ASP A 141 -5.13 -24.42 4.05
CA ASP A 141 -6.46 -24.22 4.60
C ASP A 141 -6.86 -22.74 4.77
N TYR A 142 -6.01 -21.81 4.31
CA TYR A 142 -6.24 -20.38 4.45
C TYR A 142 -6.18 -19.66 3.11
N TYR A 143 -7.01 -18.62 2.99
CA TYR A 143 -6.71 -17.51 2.11
C TYR A 143 -5.69 -16.62 2.81
N ALA A 144 -4.62 -16.29 2.14
CA ALA A 144 -3.51 -15.55 2.74
C ALA A 144 -3.22 -14.27 1.96
N ILE A 145 -3.20 -13.14 2.67
CA ILE A 145 -2.76 -11.85 2.12
C ILE A 145 -1.52 -11.42 2.88
N ALA A 146 -0.42 -11.23 2.15
CA ALA A 146 0.80 -10.67 2.69
C ALA A 146 0.90 -9.17 2.40
N VAL A 147 1.44 -8.42 3.36
CA VAL A 147 1.72 -6.99 3.25
C VAL A 147 3.21 -6.76 3.39
N PHE A 148 3.82 -6.31 2.30
CA PHE A 148 5.24 -5.96 2.21
C PHE A 148 5.45 -4.44 2.25
N GLY A 149 6.68 -4.01 2.51
CA GLY A 149 7.03 -2.59 2.47
C GLY A 149 6.65 -1.82 3.72
N VAL A 150 6.26 -2.51 4.80
CA VAL A 150 6.00 -1.86 6.09
C VAL A 150 7.31 -1.24 6.61
N PRO A 151 7.32 0.07 6.95
CA PRO A 151 8.53 0.73 7.41
C PRO A 151 9.14 0.08 8.64
N ARG A 152 10.48 -0.06 8.64
CA ARG A 152 11.22 -0.58 9.81
C ARG A 152 10.92 0.26 11.05
N GLY A 153 10.74 -0.40 12.17
CA GLY A 153 10.44 0.25 13.45
C GLY A 153 8.96 0.61 13.66
N MET A 154 8.09 0.42 12.65
CA MET A 154 6.66 0.60 12.82
C MET A 154 6.02 -0.55 13.58
N LEU A 155 6.57 -1.76 13.43
CA LEU A 155 6.26 -2.95 14.22
C LEU A 155 7.57 -3.44 14.88
N PRO A 156 7.85 -3.05 16.11
CA PRO A 156 9.12 -3.38 16.77
C PRO A 156 9.22 -4.85 17.20
N ASP A 157 8.10 -5.54 17.27
CA ASP A 157 8.00 -6.91 17.75
C ASP A 157 6.91 -7.72 17.04
N ASP A 158 6.93 -9.03 17.22
CA ASP A 158 5.95 -9.99 16.73
C ASP A 158 5.05 -10.54 17.83
N SER A 159 4.92 -9.81 18.95
CA SER A 159 4.16 -10.24 20.12
C SER A 159 2.71 -10.61 19.78
N ARG A 160 2.13 -11.52 20.57
CA ARG A 160 0.72 -11.91 20.44
C ARG A 160 -0.21 -10.70 20.54
N GLN A 161 0.11 -9.74 21.41
CA GLN A 161 -0.68 -8.52 21.55
C GLN A 161 -0.71 -7.74 20.24
N ARG A 162 0.41 -7.64 19.53
CA ARG A 162 0.51 -6.98 18.24
C ARG A 162 -0.25 -7.72 17.14
N GLN A 163 -0.14 -9.03 17.10
CA GLN A 163 -0.89 -9.87 16.18
C GLN A 163 -2.41 -9.73 16.41
N ASP A 164 -2.86 -9.72 17.67
CA ASP A 164 -4.27 -9.52 18.02
C ASP A 164 -4.77 -8.11 17.66
N GLU A 165 -3.95 -7.09 17.80
CA GLU A 165 -4.26 -5.73 17.36
C GLU A 165 -4.46 -5.68 15.84
N LEU A 166 -3.51 -6.19 15.06
CA LEU A 166 -3.59 -6.27 13.60
C LEU A 166 -4.82 -7.07 13.15
N LYS A 167 -5.13 -8.17 13.81
CA LYS A 167 -6.32 -8.97 13.55
C LYS A 167 -7.62 -8.20 13.77
N LYS A 168 -7.72 -7.38 14.81
CA LYS A 168 -8.88 -6.53 15.10
C LYS A 168 -9.05 -5.39 14.08
N LEU A 169 -7.93 -4.85 13.59
CA LEU A 169 -7.87 -3.70 12.71
C LEU A 169 -7.87 -4.08 11.21
N SER A 170 -8.20 -5.32 10.89
CA SER A 170 -8.24 -5.81 9.50
C SER A 170 -9.53 -6.56 9.17
N VAL A 171 -9.93 -6.46 7.92
CA VAL A 171 -11.17 -7.08 7.42
C VAL A 171 -11.12 -7.29 5.91
N LEU A 172 -11.68 -8.42 5.45
CA LEU A 172 -12.05 -8.65 4.05
C LEU A 172 -13.54 -8.40 3.88
N LYS A 173 -13.88 -7.42 3.09
CA LYS A 173 -15.25 -7.05 2.74
C LYS A 173 -15.66 -7.72 1.44
N ARG A 174 -16.88 -8.21 1.39
CA ARG A 174 -17.52 -8.82 0.21
C ARG A 174 -18.87 -8.18 -0.01
N GLN A 175 -19.18 -7.86 -1.26
CA GLN A 175 -20.46 -7.24 -1.58
C GLN A 175 -21.63 -8.19 -1.26
N GLY A 176 -22.60 -7.73 -0.46
CA GLY A 176 -23.79 -8.49 -0.09
C GLY A 176 -23.56 -9.70 0.81
N LYS A 177 -22.35 -9.88 1.35
CA LYS A 177 -22.01 -10.97 2.26
C LYS A 177 -21.40 -10.43 3.55
N LYS A 178 -21.35 -11.29 4.57
CA LYS A 178 -20.70 -10.96 5.85
C LYS A 178 -19.20 -10.72 5.64
N ASP A 179 -18.70 -9.69 6.28
CA ASP A 179 -17.28 -9.39 6.35
C ASP A 179 -16.50 -10.51 7.03
N LEU A 180 -15.30 -10.78 6.55
CA LEU A 180 -14.41 -11.79 7.12
C LEU A 180 -13.27 -11.10 7.88
N ARG A 181 -13.03 -11.54 9.10
CA ARG A 181 -11.83 -11.16 9.87
C ARG A 181 -10.79 -12.26 9.77
N PRO A 182 -9.50 -11.93 9.79
CA PRO A 182 -8.47 -12.95 9.78
C PRO A 182 -8.59 -13.81 11.05
N THR A 183 -8.42 -15.11 10.89
CA THR A 183 -8.37 -16.05 12.03
C THR A 183 -7.03 -15.97 12.73
N ARG A 184 -5.97 -15.68 11.97
CA ARG A 184 -4.59 -15.54 12.45
C ARG A 184 -3.87 -14.44 11.68
N VAL A 185 -2.92 -13.79 12.34
CA VAL A 185 -1.98 -12.84 11.74
C VAL A 185 -0.58 -13.21 12.21
N ASP A 186 0.35 -13.38 11.27
CA ASP A 186 1.75 -13.63 11.57
C ASP A 186 2.59 -12.40 11.19
N ILE A 187 3.59 -12.09 11.99
CA ILE A 187 4.57 -11.04 11.72
C ILE A 187 5.92 -11.70 11.54
N LEU A 188 6.46 -11.59 10.34
CA LEU A 188 7.78 -12.12 10.01
C LEU A 188 8.77 -10.95 9.93
N LEU A 189 9.64 -10.83 10.93
CA LEU A 189 10.67 -9.80 10.98
C LEU A 189 11.77 -10.15 9.97
N ARG A 190 12.09 -9.23 9.06
CA ARG A 190 13.07 -9.41 7.99
C ARG A 190 13.99 -8.20 7.89
N GLU A 191 15.13 -8.37 7.24
CA GLU A 191 16.07 -7.27 6.98
C GLU A 191 15.43 -6.14 6.15
N SER A 192 14.58 -6.46 5.19
CA SER A 192 13.86 -5.49 4.36
C SER A 192 12.74 -4.74 5.10
N GLY A 193 12.37 -5.18 6.29
CA GLY A 193 11.25 -4.70 7.10
C GLY A 193 10.29 -5.83 7.44
N PRO A 194 9.32 -5.61 8.34
CA PRO A 194 8.37 -6.64 8.72
C PRO A 194 7.44 -6.98 7.54
N LEU A 195 7.20 -8.29 7.35
CA LEU A 195 6.16 -8.85 6.52
C LEU A 195 5.00 -9.25 7.41
N ILE A 196 3.78 -8.84 7.08
CA ILE A 196 2.58 -9.20 7.83
C ILE A 196 1.73 -10.12 6.97
N LEU A 197 1.43 -11.30 7.49
CA LEU A 197 0.62 -12.31 6.82
C LEU A 197 -0.74 -12.42 7.51
N TYR A 198 -1.81 -12.08 6.80
CA TYR A 198 -3.19 -12.20 7.27
C TYR A 198 -3.81 -13.48 6.73
N LEU A 199 -4.25 -14.35 7.61
CA LEU A 199 -4.79 -15.68 7.30
C LEU A 199 -6.30 -15.73 7.58
N PHE A 200 -7.08 -16.01 6.53
CA PHE A 200 -8.55 -16.11 6.60
C PHE A 200 -8.96 -17.56 6.35
N SER A 201 -9.88 -18.09 7.16
CA SER A 201 -10.34 -19.46 7.00
C SER A 201 -11.05 -19.67 5.66
N LYS A 202 -10.72 -20.74 4.95
CA LYS A 202 -11.43 -21.19 3.74
C LYS A 202 -12.84 -21.72 3.99
N SER A 203 -13.31 -21.75 5.24
CA SER A 203 -14.72 -22.05 5.56
C SER A 203 -15.71 -21.06 4.94
N ALA A 204 -15.25 -19.85 4.61
CA ALA A 204 -16.01 -18.84 3.88
C ALA A 204 -15.54 -18.84 2.42
N GLU A 205 -16.16 -19.68 1.60
CA GLU A 205 -15.80 -19.82 0.20
C GLU A 205 -16.01 -18.53 -0.59
N PHE A 206 -15.01 -18.16 -1.39
CA PHE A 206 -15.10 -17.12 -2.41
C PHE A 206 -15.53 -17.74 -3.74
N THR A 207 -16.40 -17.06 -4.44
CA THR A 207 -16.93 -17.48 -5.73
C THR A 207 -16.89 -16.33 -6.73
N TRP A 208 -17.10 -16.61 -8.00
CA TRP A 208 -17.24 -15.61 -9.06
C TRP A 208 -18.33 -14.56 -8.76
N ARG A 209 -19.36 -14.95 -7.99
CA ARG A 209 -20.47 -14.06 -7.62
C ARG A 209 -20.08 -12.98 -6.61
N ASP A 210 -18.88 -13.07 -6.05
CA ASP A 210 -18.39 -12.05 -5.12
C ASP A 210 -17.92 -10.77 -5.85
N HIS A 211 -17.69 -10.84 -7.18
CA HIS A 211 -17.26 -9.76 -8.11
C HIS A 211 -16.11 -8.89 -7.63
N GLY A 212 -15.97 -8.68 -6.35
CA GLY A 212 -14.90 -7.90 -5.74
C GLY A 212 -14.75 -8.18 -4.25
N ILE A 213 -13.51 -8.15 -3.83
CA ILE A 213 -13.11 -8.34 -2.44
C ILE A 213 -12.28 -7.12 -2.06
N THR A 214 -12.63 -6.43 -0.98
CA THR A 214 -11.83 -5.31 -0.49
C THR A 214 -11.15 -5.70 0.81
N PHE A 215 -9.82 -5.65 0.80
CA PHE A 215 -9.03 -5.80 2.01
C PHE A 215 -8.77 -4.42 2.62
N GLU A 216 -9.21 -4.24 3.85
CA GLU A 216 -8.95 -3.04 4.65
C GLU A 216 -8.14 -3.43 5.87
N ALA A 217 -7.10 -2.66 6.16
CA ALA A 217 -6.30 -2.89 7.36
C ALA A 217 -5.68 -1.58 7.87
N GLN A 218 -5.31 -1.61 9.15
CA GLN A 218 -4.50 -0.60 9.77
C GLN A 218 -3.31 -1.26 10.45
N ILE A 219 -2.12 -0.77 10.12
CA ILE A 219 -0.84 -1.21 10.70
C ILE A 219 -0.28 -0.03 11.48
N SER A 220 -0.32 -0.10 12.81
CA SER A 220 0.03 1.04 13.67
C SER A 220 -0.81 2.28 13.28
N ARG A 221 -0.19 3.31 12.70
CA ARG A 221 -0.89 4.52 12.23
C ARG A 221 -1.23 4.51 10.74
N LEU A 222 -0.76 3.56 9.98
CA LEU A 222 -1.02 3.47 8.55
C LEU A 222 -2.31 2.73 8.27
N LYS A 223 -3.25 3.39 7.60
CA LYS A 223 -4.50 2.78 7.14
C LYS A 223 -4.49 2.68 5.62
N PHE A 224 -4.98 1.57 5.10
CA PHE A 224 -5.12 1.35 3.66
C PHE A 224 -6.34 0.48 3.35
N SER A 225 -6.77 0.56 2.10
CA SER A 225 -7.85 -0.23 1.54
C SER A 225 -7.49 -0.59 0.09
N GLN A 226 -7.62 -1.87 -0.27
CA GLN A 226 -7.33 -2.36 -1.61
C GLN A 226 -8.43 -3.30 -2.08
N ALA A 227 -9.00 -2.98 -3.23
CA ALA A 227 -9.97 -3.85 -3.90
C ALA A 227 -9.26 -4.82 -4.84
N PHE A 228 -9.72 -6.07 -4.84
CA PHE A 228 -9.35 -7.13 -5.77
C PHE A 228 -10.59 -7.55 -6.55
N SER A 229 -10.49 -7.66 -7.87
CA SER A 229 -11.56 -8.15 -8.73
C SER A 229 -11.44 -9.67 -8.86
N THR A 230 -12.45 -10.41 -8.44
CA THR A 230 -12.46 -11.88 -8.59
C THR A 230 -12.52 -12.28 -10.06
N ASP A 231 -13.09 -11.43 -10.92
CA ASP A 231 -13.16 -11.68 -12.36
C ASP A 231 -11.76 -11.66 -13.00
N ASP A 232 -10.86 -10.82 -12.47
CA ASP A 232 -9.47 -10.73 -12.92
C ASP A 232 -8.57 -11.80 -12.29
N MET A 233 -8.93 -12.29 -11.08
CA MET A 233 -8.14 -13.28 -10.32
C MET A 233 -8.37 -14.71 -10.82
N THR A 234 -8.42 -14.86 -12.14
CA THR A 234 -8.62 -16.15 -12.79
C THR A 234 -7.36 -16.58 -13.52
N PHE A 235 -7.04 -17.84 -13.40
CA PHE A 235 -5.93 -18.44 -14.12
C PHE A 235 -6.37 -19.78 -14.72
N HIS A 236 -6.16 -19.95 -16.04
CA HIS A 236 -6.61 -21.12 -16.79
C HIS A 236 -8.09 -21.48 -16.54
N GLY A 237 -8.96 -20.46 -16.46
CA GLY A 237 -10.40 -20.61 -16.27
C GLY A 237 -10.83 -20.97 -14.83
N LYS A 238 -9.93 -20.92 -13.86
CA LYS A 238 -10.23 -21.14 -12.43
C LYS A 238 -10.00 -19.88 -11.63
N LEU A 239 -10.88 -19.62 -10.66
CA LEU A 239 -10.67 -18.60 -9.65
C LEU A 239 -9.56 -19.07 -8.70
N GLU A 240 -8.47 -18.30 -8.62
CA GLU A 240 -7.30 -18.61 -7.79
C GLU A 240 -7.13 -17.55 -6.68
N LEU A 241 -7.28 -18.00 -5.42
CA LEU A 241 -7.27 -17.13 -4.23
C LEU A 241 -6.47 -17.73 -3.08
#